data_a3fe015644afeda6b1ffbd5eea508e62
#
_entry.id   a3fe015644afeda6b1ffbd5eea508e62
#
_cell.length_a   1.000
_cell.length_b   1.000
_cell.length_c   1.000
_cell.angle_alpha   90.00
_cell.angle_beta   90.00
_cell.angle_gamma   90.00
#
_symmetry.space_group_name_H-M   'P 1'
#
loop_
_entity.id
_entity.type
_entity.pdbx_description
1 polymer ?
#
loop_
_entity_poly.entity_id
_entity_poly.type
_entity_poly.pdbx_seq_one_letter_code
_entity_poly.pdbx_strand_id
1 'polypeptide(L)'
;MRDYPGSSNDYSKVYSEKWIQNVILQNKGKFGLSLFSSIFRSLVLLLPTLLVKQIINRSIPQGNIPILILLSCVNVSIYFVTTTLIILDLHLEKYILDAFGTLRRDMYRFFLEKLLREFAAIRSGDTISKIVDETEGLANFFYFGFGSLIWINTTVFAGMAIMAAQNLLLAALTIALMILRIVLIRKINKKQEVIGQKINETNSRVNQTVKEQMSNILFIKATASEEKELNRVQEALSEKYRIQRNAFHGKVLNKAVFGGFELLINVLFYLYGGLLIANGEMLPGTLVAFVAAYDWIVPALDGYIDLHIDFRRKKSNIVRVFGVFADAVTAGDSVADVSGGWKTAPGGVENATLSEFASCKPQGMVPADASIAVEHLSYRYGTKMVLNDVSLQIKSGEFLGICGKSGSGKSTLANLMAGLLDGYDGEVFVGREDIRKVSRDWMTKNLIYLGQDGYLMNLSIRDNILFYSQSHTDEDLEKVLRLVKLEEWIKKLPEGLDTVVGERANAVSGGERQRILLARALLRNPKIFIFDESTSALDVNTEKEIMENIRKFYPDATRIFITHRENCLELFDRVVFIENGEIFR
;
A
#
# COMPACT_ATOMS: atom_id res chain seq x y z
N MET A 1 -13.63 -13.39 -31.31
CA MET A 1 -12.70 -13.91 -30.34
C MET A 1 -11.69 -12.79 -30.04
N ARG A 2 -11.76 -12.15 -28.89
CA ARG A 2 -10.76 -11.15 -28.47
C ARG A 2 -9.65 -11.91 -27.78
N ASP A 3 -8.41 -11.76 -28.24
CA ASP A 3 -7.23 -12.34 -27.65
C ASP A 3 -7.13 -11.94 -26.16
N TYR A 4 -7.32 -12.88 -25.25
CA TYR A 4 -7.09 -12.69 -23.84
C TYR A 4 -5.58 -12.78 -23.59
N PRO A 5 -4.97 -11.83 -22.90
CA PRO A 5 -3.54 -11.87 -22.58
C PRO A 5 -3.23 -13.08 -21.69
N GLY A 6 -2.18 -13.81 -22.03
CA GLY A 6 -1.89 -15.15 -21.46
C GLY A 6 -1.08 -15.17 -20.16
N SER A 7 -0.73 -14.03 -19.56
CA SER A 7 0.02 -13.99 -18.29
C SER A 7 -0.48 -12.91 -17.33
N SER A 8 -0.33 -13.11 -16.04
CA SER A 8 -0.71 -12.15 -14.97
C SER A 8 -0.06 -10.77 -15.18
N ASN A 9 1.14 -10.72 -15.76
CA ASN A 9 1.82 -9.47 -16.11
C ASN A 9 1.13 -8.69 -17.24
N ASP A 10 0.51 -9.36 -18.19
CA ASP A 10 -0.20 -8.70 -19.29
C ASP A 10 -1.53 -8.10 -18.80
N TYR A 11 -2.22 -8.78 -17.89
CA TYR A 11 -3.43 -8.25 -17.24
C TYR A 11 -3.12 -7.01 -16.39
N SER A 12 -2.08 -7.03 -15.59
CA SER A 12 -1.69 -5.89 -14.75
C SER A 12 -1.35 -4.65 -15.57
N LYS A 13 -0.73 -4.83 -16.74
CA LYS A 13 -0.40 -3.74 -17.67
C LYS A 13 -1.67 -3.14 -18.28
N VAL A 14 -2.56 -3.97 -18.83
CA VAL A 14 -3.83 -3.51 -19.42
C VAL A 14 -4.69 -2.81 -18.38
N TYR A 15 -4.73 -3.32 -17.15
CA TYR A 15 -5.49 -2.73 -16.07
C TYR A 15 -4.94 -1.37 -15.66
N SER A 16 -3.61 -1.24 -15.52
CA SER A 16 -2.98 0.04 -15.18
C SER A 16 -3.19 1.11 -16.26
N GLU A 17 -3.08 0.74 -17.54
CA GLU A 17 -3.33 1.67 -18.65
C GLU A 17 -4.78 2.18 -18.66
N LYS A 18 -5.75 1.30 -18.49
CA LYS A 18 -7.17 1.67 -18.41
C LYS A 18 -7.48 2.55 -17.20
N TRP A 19 -6.90 2.22 -16.04
CA TRP A 19 -7.09 3.00 -14.82
C TRP A 19 -6.56 4.44 -15.00
N ILE A 20 -5.35 4.61 -15.52
CA ILE A 20 -4.76 5.92 -15.80
C ILE A 20 -5.60 6.71 -16.80
N GLN A 21 -6.06 6.06 -17.89
CA GLN A 21 -6.92 6.69 -18.87
C GLN A 21 -8.22 7.19 -18.24
N ASN A 22 -8.84 6.40 -17.37
CA ASN A 22 -10.08 6.79 -16.68
C ASN A 22 -9.86 7.97 -15.74
N VAL A 23 -8.77 8.00 -14.97
CA VAL A 23 -8.41 9.14 -14.10
C VAL A 23 -8.27 10.43 -14.90
N ILE A 24 -7.60 10.38 -16.06
CA ILE A 24 -7.43 11.53 -16.96
C ILE A 24 -8.80 11.94 -17.55
N LEU A 25 -9.61 10.99 -18.04
CA LEU A 25 -10.90 11.28 -18.65
C LEU A 25 -11.89 11.91 -17.67
N GLN A 26 -11.93 11.42 -16.42
CA GLN A 26 -12.77 11.99 -15.37
C GLN A 26 -12.36 13.43 -15.00
N ASN A 27 -11.07 13.76 -15.14
CA ASN A 27 -10.51 15.07 -14.79
C ASN A 27 -10.01 15.85 -16.01
N LYS A 28 -10.58 15.59 -17.21
CA LYS A 28 -10.11 16.17 -18.50
C LYS A 28 -9.94 17.69 -18.48
N GLY A 29 -10.82 18.40 -17.78
CA GLY A 29 -10.74 19.87 -17.65
C GLY A 29 -9.52 20.32 -16.86
N LYS A 30 -9.29 19.71 -15.69
CA LYS A 30 -8.11 20.01 -14.85
C LYS A 30 -6.81 19.59 -15.55
N PHE A 31 -6.81 18.43 -16.18
CA PHE A 31 -5.68 17.92 -16.97
C PHE A 31 -5.35 18.85 -18.14
N GLY A 32 -6.34 19.27 -18.93
CA GLY A 32 -6.14 20.20 -20.04
C GLY A 32 -5.64 21.58 -19.60
N LEU A 33 -6.15 22.08 -18.47
CA LEU A 33 -5.70 23.36 -17.90
C LEU A 33 -4.28 23.29 -17.36
N SER A 34 -3.90 22.18 -16.67
CA SER A 34 -2.53 21.93 -16.21
C SER A 34 -1.56 21.83 -17.40
N LEU A 35 -1.94 21.13 -18.46
CA LEU A 35 -1.17 21.02 -19.68
C LEU A 35 -0.93 22.40 -20.34
N PHE A 36 -1.99 23.19 -20.46
CA PHE A 36 -1.89 24.57 -21.00
C PHE A 36 -1.02 25.45 -20.11
N SER A 37 -1.23 25.43 -18.80
CA SER A 37 -0.45 26.18 -17.82
C SER A 37 1.04 25.82 -17.89
N SER A 38 1.39 24.55 -17.95
CA SER A 38 2.78 24.08 -18.05
C SER A 38 3.45 24.51 -19.35
N ILE A 39 2.76 24.46 -20.50
CA ILE A 39 3.27 24.95 -21.78
C ILE A 39 3.46 26.47 -21.72
N PHE A 40 2.44 27.19 -21.28
CA PHE A 40 2.48 28.65 -21.19
C PHE A 40 3.60 29.12 -20.27
N ARG A 41 3.73 28.54 -19.10
CA ARG A 41 4.81 28.80 -18.15
C ARG A 41 6.19 28.57 -18.76
N SER A 42 6.38 27.47 -19.50
CA SER A 42 7.66 27.15 -20.16
C SER A 42 8.05 28.21 -21.20
N LEU A 43 7.09 28.68 -21.98
CA LEU A 43 7.33 29.73 -22.98
C LEU A 43 7.62 31.10 -22.31
N VAL A 44 6.84 31.46 -21.29
CA VAL A 44 7.02 32.70 -20.53
C VAL A 44 8.37 32.73 -19.84
N LEU A 45 8.84 31.58 -19.30
CA LEU A 45 10.14 31.48 -18.63
C LEU A 45 11.35 31.76 -19.56
N LEU A 46 11.18 31.60 -20.86
CA LEU A 46 12.23 31.91 -21.85
C LEU A 46 12.23 33.39 -22.31
N LEU A 47 11.15 34.14 -22.05
CA LEU A 47 11.09 35.58 -22.45
C LEU A 47 12.20 36.44 -21.83
N PRO A 48 12.63 36.26 -20.57
CA PRO A 48 13.76 36.97 -19.99
C PRO A 48 15.01 36.97 -20.87
N THR A 49 15.29 35.85 -21.57
CA THR A 49 16.46 35.75 -22.43
C THR A 49 16.42 36.75 -23.58
N LEU A 50 15.23 36.96 -24.18
CA LEU A 50 15.01 37.93 -25.26
C LEU A 50 14.97 39.37 -24.75
N LEU A 51 14.45 39.62 -23.54
CA LEU A 51 14.45 40.92 -22.91
C LEU A 51 15.87 41.40 -22.59
N VAL A 52 16.71 40.51 -22.03
CA VAL A 52 18.13 40.82 -21.77
C VAL A 52 18.87 41.15 -23.05
N LYS A 53 18.59 40.46 -24.15
CA LYS A 53 19.13 40.84 -25.47
C LYS A 53 18.80 42.28 -25.86
N GLN A 54 17.53 42.69 -25.70
CA GLN A 54 17.12 44.07 -26.02
C GLN A 54 17.76 45.12 -25.11
N ILE A 55 17.86 44.82 -23.81
CA ILE A 55 18.51 45.66 -22.84
C ILE A 55 19.97 45.95 -23.27
N ILE A 56 20.73 44.88 -23.54
CA ILE A 56 22.17 45.00 -23.85
C ILE A 56 22.41 45.63 -25.24
N ASN A 57 21.63 45.24 -26.25
CA ASN A 57 21.87 45.62 -27.63
C ASN A 57 21.30 47.01 -27.99
N ARG A 58 20.25 47.49 -27.26
CA ARG A 58 19.55 48.73 -27.62
C ARG A 58 19.50 49.74 -26.47
N SER A 59 18.96 49.34 -25.30
CA SER A 59 18.66 50.30 -24.24
C SER A 59 19.93 50.90 -23.61
N ILE A 60 20.95 50.08 -23.36
CA ILE A 60 22.24 50.53 -22.80
C ILE A 60 23.01 51.42 -23.79
N PRO A 61 23.24 51.01 -25.05
CA PRO A 61 23.99 51.85 -26.00
C PRO A 61 23.32 53.19 -26.34
N GLN A 62 21.97 53.22 -26.29
CA GLN A 62 21.20 54.45 -26.57
C GLN A 62 21.04 55.36 -25.36
N GLY A 63 21.48 54.93 -24.15
CA GLY A 63 21.29 55.68 -22.91
C GLY A 63 19.82 55.86 -22.52
N ASN A 64 18.92 55.02 -23.02
CA ASN A 64 17.49 55.17 -22.80
C ASN A 64 17.06 54.55 -21.45
N ILE A 65 17.23 55.35 -20.39
CA ILE A 65 16.95 54.94 -19.01
C ILE A 65 15.49 54.50 -18.79
N PRO A 66 14.44 55.20 -19.32
CA PRO A 66 13.06 54.77 -19.16
C PRO A 66 12.77 53.36 -19.71
N ILE A 67 13.28 53.05 -20.91
CA ILE A 67 13.11 51.72 -21.51
C ILE A 67 13.89 50.67 -20.73
N LEU A 68 15.08 50.99 -20.23
CA LEU A 68 15.86 50.08 -19.38
C LEU A 68 15.08 49.69 -18.11
N ILE A 69 14.51 50.69 -17.42
CA ILE A 69 13.70 50.44 -16.22
C ILE A 69 12.47 49.62 -16.57
N LEU A 70 11.76 49.97 -17.64
CA LEU A 70 10.55 49.23 -18.06
C LEU A 70 10.87 47.76 -18.36
N LEU A 71 11.88 47.46 -19.17
CA LEU A 71 12.25 46.10 -19.52
C LEU A 71 12.74 45.31 -18.30
N SER A 72 13.43 45.93 -17.36
CA SER A 72 13.86 45.33 -16.10
C SER A 72 12.66 44.97 -15.20
N CYS A 73 11.68 45.88 -15.08
CA CYS A 73 10.46 45.62 -14.33
C CYS A 73 9.63 44.47 -14.97
N VAL A 74 9.51 44.43 -16.30
CA VAL A 74 8.84 43.35 -17.01
C VAL A 74 9.55 42.01 -16.75
N ASN A 75 10.89 42.02 -16.78
CA ASN A 75 11.68 40.83 -16.50
C ASN A 75 11.39 40.26 -15.08
N VAL A 76 11.39 41.10 -14.06
CA VAL A 76 11.05 40.71 -12.68
C VAL A 76 9.60 40.21 -12.59
N SER A 77 8.67 40.89 -13.27
CA SER A 77 7.25 40.47 -13.29
C SER A 77 7.05 39.08 -13.88
N ILE A 78 7.83 38.69 -14.89
CA ILE A 78 7.79 37.36 -15.50
C ILE A 78 8.12 36.28 -14.46
N TYR A 79 9.12 36.47 -13.61
CA TYR A 79 9.46 35.52 -12.55
C TYR A 79 8.32 35.38 -11.54
N PHE A 80 7.64 36.46 -11.18
CA PHE A 80 6.48 36.42 -10.31
C PHE A 80 5.32 35.65 -10.95
N VAL A 81 5.00 35.89 -12.21
CA VAL A 81 3.97 35.18 -12.96
C VAL A 81 4.29 33.66 -13.05
N THR A 82 5.54 33.32 -13.39
CA THR A 82 5.93 31.90 -13.50
C THR A 82 5.84 31.17 -12.17
N THR A 83 6.20 31.82 -11.05
CA THR A 83 6.05 31.23 -9.70
C THR A 83 4.58 31.00 -9.36
N THR A 84 3.70 31.96 -9.69
CA THR A 84 2.25 31.82 -9.48
C THR A 84 1.68 30.65 -10.30
N LEU A 85 2.13 30.49 -11.55
CA LEU A 85 1.72 29.37 -12.40
C LEU A 85 2.18 28.01 -11.86
N ILE A 86 3.37 27.92 -11.22
CA ILE A 86 3.81 26.70 -10.55
C ILE A 86 2.84 26.31 -9.44
N ILE A 87 2.43 27.26 -8.60
CA ILE A 87 1.47 27.02 -7.52
C ILE A 87 0.12 26.55 -8.09
N LEU A 88 -0.31 27.16 -9.19
CA LEU A 88 -1.54 26.77 -9.88
C LEU A 88 -1.45 25.33 -10.41
N ASP A 89 -0.34 24.96 -11.06
CA ASP A 89 -0.12 23.60 -11.57
C ASP A 89 -0.20 22.56 -10.45
N LEU A 90 0.46 22.80 -9.31
CA LEU A 90 0.41 21.93 -8.14
C LEU A 90 -1.03 21.74 -7.61
N HIS A 91 -1.84 22.78 -7.63
CA HIS A 91 -3.26 22.68 -7.23
C HIS A 91 -4.10 21.91 -8.25
N LEU A 92 -3.86 22.15 -9.54
CA LEU A 92 -4.61 21.45 -10.60
C LEU A 92 -4.33 19.96 -10.62
N GLU A 93 -3.09 19.55 -10.32
CA GLU A 93 -2.66 18.14 -10.37
C GLU A 93 -3.03 17.35 -9.10
N LYS A 94 -3.57 17.99 -8.06
CA LYS A 94 -3.98 17.33 -6.81
C LYS A 94 -4.93 16.14 -7.03
N TYR A 95 -5.75 16.17 -8.08
CA TYR A 95 -6.65 15.05 -8.42
C TYR A 95 -5.91 13.72 -8.64
N ILE A 96 -4.62 13.76 -9.01
CA ILE A 96 -3.79 12.55 -9.15
C ILE A 96 -3.58 11.90 -7.78
N LEU A 97 -3.26 12.70 -6.76
CA LEU A 97 -3.09 12.21 -5.39
C LEU A 97 -4.39 11.63 -4.83
N ASP A 98 -5.51 12.28 -5.11
CA ASP A 98 -6.84 11.82 -4.69
C ASP A 98 -7.18 10.47 -5.36
N ALA A 99 -6.87 10.32 -6.66
CA ALA A 99 -7.07 9.06 -7.39
C ALA A 99 -6.22 7.91 -6.82
N PHE A 100 -4.96 8.16 -6.47
CA PHE A 100 -4.12 7.16 -5.81
C PHE A 100 -4.57 6.87 -4.37
N GLY A 101 -5.16 7.84 -3.68
CA GLY A 101 -5.83 7.64 -2.39
C GLY A 101 -7.00 6.66 -2.50
N THR A 102 -7.83 6.79 -3.55
CA THR A 102 -8.92 5.84 -3.81
C THR A 102 -8.40 4.47 -4.19
N LEU A 103 -7.38 4.37 -5.06
CA LEU A 103 -6.74 3.11 -5.42
C LEU A 103 -6.20 2.37 -4.18
N ARG A 104 -5.55 3.08 -3.26
CA ARG A 104 -5.06 2.52 -2.00
C ARG A 104 -6.19 1.96 -1.14
N ARG A 105 -7.31 2.68 -1.06
CA ARG A 105 -8.52 2.23 -0.34
C ARG A 105 -9.09 0.96 -0.97
N ASP A 106 -9.17 0.91 -2.29
CA ASP A 106 -9.69 -0.23 -3.03
C ASP A 106 -8.79 -1.46 -2.87
N MET A 107 -7.46 -1.28 -2.91
CA MET A 107 -6.51 -2.35 -2.60
C MET A 107 -6.70 -2.88 -1.18
N TYR A 108 -6.81 -1.99 -0.19
CA TYR A 108 -7.00 -2.39 1.19
C TYR A 108 -8.32 -3.16 1.38
N ARG A 109 -9.39 -2.66 0.77
CA ARG A 109 -10.69 -3.35 0.76
C ARG A 109 -10.60 -4.74 0.13
N PHE A 110 -9.95 -4.84 -1.01
CA PHE A 110 -9.73 -6.12 -1.69
C PHE A 110 -9.00 -7.12 -0.79
N PHE A 111 -7.97 -6.68 -0.07
CA PHE A 111 -7.29 -7.54 0.89
C PHE A 111 -8.19 -7.97 2.05
N LEU A 112 -9.02 -7.08 2.59
CA LEU A 112 -9.95 -7.43 3.68
C LEU A 112 -11.05 -8.41 3.25
N GLU A 113 -11.37 -8.48 1.98
CA GLU A 113 -12.39 -9.38 1.43
C GLU A 113 -11.85 -10.78 1.08
N LYS A 114 -10.52 -10.97 1.07
CA LYS A 114 -9.89 -12.28 0.81
C LYS A 114 -10.15 -13.28 1.92
N LEU A 115 -10.23 -14.56 1.54
CA LEU A 115 -10.38 -15.66 2.49
C LEU A 115 -9.10 -15.91 3.29
N LEU A 116 -9.25 -16.45 4.51
CA LEU A 116 -8.15 -16.68 5.44
C LEU A 116 -7.02 -17.53 4.83
N ARG A 117 -7.36 -18.54 4.01
CA ARG A 117 -6.40 -19.40 3.31
C ARG A 117 -5.46 -18.62 2.39
N GLU A 118 -5.99 -17.64 1.67
CA GLU A 118 -5.20 -16.79 0.78
C GLU A 118 -4.28 -15.87 1.58
N PHE A 119 -4.76 -15.39 2.76
CA PHE A 119 -3.92 -14.61 3.68
C PHE A 119 -2.75 -15.41 4.25
N ALA A 120 -2.91 -16.68 4.53
CA ALA A 120 -1.85 -17.55 5.05
C ALA A 120 -0.68 -17.69 4.05
N ALA A 121 -0.96 -17.58 2.74
CA ALA A 121 0.05 -17.60 1.68
C ALA A 121 0.72 -16.23 1.45
N ILE A 122 0.12 -15.13 1.92
CA ILE A 122 0.58 -13.76 1.68
C ILE A 122 1.53 -13.34 2.80
N ARG A 123 2.73 -12.91 2.43
CA ARG A 123 3.65 -12.27 3.39
C ARG A 123 3.13 -10.87 3.74
N SER A 124 2.66 -10.68 4.96
CA SER A 124 2.07 -9.41 5.44
C SER A 124 2.94 -8.17 5.15
N GLY A 125 4.26 -8.29 5.25
CA GLY A 125 5.19 -7.20 4.94
C GLY A 125 5.19 -6.77 3.47
N ASP A 126 5.08 -7.71 2.52
CA ASP A 126 5.01 -7.41 1.08
C ASP A 126 3.70 -6.71 0.73
N THR A 127 2.61 -7.12 1.35
CA THR A 127 1.28 -6.51 1.16
C THR A 127 1.23 -5.07 1.68
N ILE A 128 1.75 -4.82 2.88
CA ILE A 128 1.84 -3.48 3.45
C ILE A 128 2.68 -2.57 2.54
N SER A 129 3.84 -3.04 2.07
CA SER A 129 4.69 -2.28 1.16
C SER A 129 3.98 -1.93 -0.15
N LYS A 130 3.21 -2.86 -0.75
CA LYS A 130 2.42 -2.59 -1.97
C LYS A 130 1.35 -1.52 -1.75
N ILE A 131 0.60 -1.63 -0.65
CA ILE A 131 -0.52 -0.71 -0.36
C ILE A 131 -0.02 0.68 0.03
N VAL A 132 1.04 0.78 0.83
CA VAL A 132 1.50 2.06 1.40
C VAL A 132 2.64 2.65 0.55
N ASP A 133 3.81 1.99 0.54
CA ASP A 133 5.04 2.59 0.01
C ASP A 133 5.04 2.67 -1.53
N GLU A 134 4.66 1.56 -2.19
CA GLU A 134 4.72 1.50 -3.65
C GLU A 134 3.64 2.36 -4.29
N THR A 135 2.42 2.37 -3.72
CA THR A 135 1.33 3.22 -4.19
C THR A 135 1.64 4.70 -3.99
N GLU A 136 2.24 5.09 -2.86
CA GLU A 136 2.69 6.47 -2.63
C GLU A 136 3.80 6.87 -3.58
N GLY A 137 4.77 5.98 -3.79
CA GLY A 137 5.83 6.21 -4.75
C GLY A 137 5.32 6.38 -6.18
N LEU A 138 4.25 5.69 -6.58
CA LEU A 138 3.59 5.88 -7.88
C LEU A 138 2.80 7.19 -7.91
N ALA A 139 2.06 7.52 -6.86
CA ALA A 139 1.31 8.78 -6.77
C ALA A 139 2.23 9.99 -6.98
N ASN A 140 3.35 10.03 -6.25
CA ASN A 140 4.34 11.10 -6.37
C ASN A 140 4.99 11.14 -7.77
N PHE A 141 5.28 9.98 -8.36
CA PHE A 141 5.81 9.91 -9.72
C PHE A 141 4.85 10.49 -10.76
N PHE A 142 3.57 10.13 -10.70
CA PHE A 142 2.57 10.66 -11.63
C PHE A 142 2.24 12.13 -11.37
N TYR A 143 2.16 12.54 -10.10
CA TYR A 143 1.88 13.91 -9.69
C TYR A 143 2.94 14.90 -10.22
N PHE A 144 4.23 14.58 -10.02
CA PHE A 144 5.32 15.44 -10.51
C PHE A 144 5.72 15.13 -11.95
N GLY A 145 5.46 13.93 -12.45
CA GLY A 145 6.00 13.44 -13.71
C GLY A 145 5.34 14.05 -14.95
N PHE A 146 4.02 14.18 -14.97
CA PHE A 146 3.31 14.71 -16.15
C PHE A 146 3.66 16.16 -16.43
N GLY A 147 3.53 17.03 -15.44
CA GLY A 147 3.89 18.45 -15.57
C GLY A 147 5.37 18.65 -15.94
N SER A 148 6.25 17.85 -15.34
CA SER A 148 7.69 17.89 -15.65
C SER A 148 8.00 17.49 -17.09
N LEU A 149 7.35 16.43 -17.63
CA LEU A 149 7.53 16.02 -19.03
C LEU A 149 7.16 17.14 -20.00
N ILE A 150 6.02 17.79 -19.77
CA ILE A 150 5.55 18.88 -20.62
C ILE A 150 6.51 20.06 -20.55
N TRP A 151 6.85 20.47 -19.33
CA TRP A 151 7.80 21.55 -19.09
C TRP A 151 9.16 21.29 -19.76
N ILE A 152 9.75 20.10 -19.58
CA ILE A 152 11.02 19.71 -20.18
C ILE A 152 10.96 19.80 -21.71
N ASN A 153 9.98 19.15 -22.34
CA ASN A 153 9.89 19.14 -23.79
C ASN A 153 9.70 20.55 -24.36
N THR A 154 8.78 21.34 -23.77
CA THR A 154 8.51 22.70 -24.24
C THR A 154 9.74 23.60 -24.07
N THR A 155 10.43 23.53 -22.93
CA THR A 155 11.64 24.32 -22.67
C THR A 155 12.78 23.95 -23.62
N VAL A 156 13.01 22.66 -23.86
CA VAL A 156 14.05 22.18 -24.78
C VAL A 156 13.76 22.64 -26.21
N PHE A 157 12.56 22.40 -26.73
CA PHE A 157 12.23 22.80 -28.12
C PHE A 157 12.22 24.32 -28.31
N ALA A 158 11.60 25.06 -27.41
CA ALA A 158 11.55 26.52 -27.50
C ALA A 158 12.94 27.15 -27.28
N GLY A 159 13.73 26.65 -26.34
CA GLY A 159 15.10 27.09 -26.12
C GLY A 159 16.00 26.84 -27.33
N MET A 160 15.92 25.64 -27.95
CA MET A 160 16.65 25.34 -29.20
C MET A 160 16.22 26.25 -30.35
N ALA A 161 14.92 26.54 -30.48
CA ALA A 161 14.42 27.49 -31.48
C ALA A 161 14.97 28.91 -31.25
N ILE A 162 15.03 29.38 -30.01
CA ILE A 162 15.63 30.68 -29.67
C ILE A 162 17.11 30.68 -30.02
N MET A 163 17.88 29.66 -29.67
CA MET A 163 19.31 29.54 -30.02
C MET A 163 19.52 29.55 -31.53
N ALA A 164 18.77 28.78 -32.28
CA ALA A 164 18.87 28.71 -33.75
C ALA A 164 18.53 30.03 -34.41
N ALA A 165 17.54 30.77 -33.89
CA ALA A 165 17.18 32.12 -34.37
C ALA A 165 18.25 33.17 -34.07
N GLN A 166 19.15 32.93 -33.12
CA GLN A 166 20.27 33.87 -32.83
C GLN A 166 21.47 33.61 -33.75
N ASN A 167 21.90 32.35 -33.86
CA ASN A 167 22.95 31.89 -34.77
C ASN A 167 22.83 30.41 -34.99
N LEU A 168 22.54 30.00 -36.25
CA LEU A 168 22.26 28.60 -36.60
C LEU A 168 23.49 27.69 -36.45
N LEU A 169 24.70 28.20 -36.81
CA LEU A 169 25.93 27.38 -36.75
C LEU A 169 26.33 27.15 -35.27
N LEU A 170 26.33 28.19 -34.46
CA LEU A 170 26.62 28.07 -33.03
C LEU A 170 25.62 27.15 -32.33
N ALA A 171 24.33 27.25 -32.67
CA ALA A 171 23.30 26.36 -32.15
C ALA A 171 23.53 24.88 -32.55
N ALA A 172 23.86 24.64 -33.82
CA ALA A 172 24.14 23.27 -34.32
C ALA A 172 25.34 22.63 -33.61
N LEU A 173 26.44 23.39 -33.40
CA LEU A 173 27.61 22.93 -32.67
C LEU A 173 27.28 22.62 -31.20
N THR A 174 26.54 23.51 -30.56
CA THR A 174 26.10 23.30 -29.15
C THR A 174 25.22 22.06 -29.02
N ILE A 175 24.23 21.89 -29.90
CA ILE A 175 23.34 20.73 -29.90
C ILE A 175 24.12 19.44 -30.15
N ALA A 176 25.11 19.44 -31.06
CA ALA A 176 25.97 18.29 -31.30
C ALA A 176 26.76 17.87 -30.04
N LEU A 177 27.33 18.84 -29.31
CA LEU A 177 28.00 18.59 -28.03
C LEU A 177 27.03 18.07 -26.96
N MET A 178 25.81 18.59 -26.88
CA MET A 178 24.77 18.11 -25.96
C MET A 178 24.36 16.66 -26.28
N ILE A 179 24.19 16.31 -27.55
CA ILE A 179 23.88 14.93 -27.96
C ILE A 179 25.03 13.99 -27.59
N LEU A 180 26.28 14.38 -27.87
CA LEU A 180 27.46 13.59 -27.50
C LEU A 180 27.55 13.36 -26.00
N ARG A 181 27.28 14.40 -25.19
CA ARG A 181 27.18 14.32 -23.73
C ARG A 181 26.15 13.28 -23.31
N ILE A 182 24.93 13.35 -23.86
CA ILE A 182 23.82 12.41 -23.51
C ILE A 182 24.23 10.96 -23.83
N VAL A 183 24.86 10.71 -24.97
CA VAL A 183 25.32 9.37 -25.37
C VAL A 183 26.36 8.82 -24.37
N LEU A 184 27.32 9.64 -23.95
CA LEU A 184 28.34 9.24 -22.99
C LEU A 184 27.74 8.98 -21.58
N ILE A 185 26.88 9.85 -21.11
CA ILE A 185 26.18 9.68 -19.81
C ILE A 185 25.34 8.42 -19.83
N ARG A 186 24.61 8.11 -20.92
CA ARG A 186 23.85 6.86 -21.04
C ARG A 186 24.71 5.61 -20.89
N LYS A 187 25.92 5.59 -21.45
CA LYS A 187 26.86 4.45 -21.29
C LYS A 187 27.28 4.26 -19.83
N ILE A 188 27.55 5.36 -19.11
CA ILE A 188 27.94 5.34 -17.69
C ILE A 188 26.74 4.88 -16.84
N ASN A 189 25.56 5.44 -17.08
CA ASN A 189 24.35 5.14 -16.30
C ASN A 189 23.89 3.68 -16.44
N LYS A 190 24.10 3.03 -17.59
CA LYS A 190 23.79 1.60 -17.75
C LYS A 190 24.53 0.71 -16.73
N LYS A 191 25.81 1.03 -16.42
CA LYS A 191 26.54 0.34 -15.35
C LYS A 191 26.01 0.67 -13.96
N GLN A 192 25.59 1.93 -13.74
CA GLN A 192 25.04 2.39 -12.45
C GLN A 192 23.68 1.75 -12.12
N GLU A 193 22.87 1.41 -13.13
CA GLU A 193 21.59 0.74 -12.95
C GLU A 193 21.75 -0.64 -12.27
N VAL A 194 22.71 -1.43 -12.71
CA VAL A 194 23.03 -2.74 -12.10
C VAL A 194 23.51 -2.58 -10.65
N ILE A 195 24.34 -1.57 -10.40
CA ILE A 195 24.80 -1.27 -9.03
C ILE A 195 23.63 -0.81 -8.15
N GLY A 196 22.71 -0.02 -8.71
CA GLY A 196 21.50 0.43 -8.01
C GLY A 196 20.60 -0.71 -7.55
N GLN A 197 20.41 -1.74 -8.40
CA GLN A 197 19.67 -2.95 -8.02
C GLN A 197 20.33 -3.68 -6.84
N LYS A 198 21.65 -3.86 -6.89
CA LYS A 198 22.41 -4.49 -5.79
C LYS A 198 22.32 -3.68 -4.48
N ILE A 199 22.30 -2.35 -4.55
CA ILE A 199 22.10 -1.48 -3.38
C ILE A 199 20.72 -1.74 -2.77
N ASN A 200 19.67 -1.84 -3.59
CA ASN A 200 18.31 -2.10 -3.10
C ASN A 200 18.20 -3.48 -2.45
N GLU A 201 18.78 -4.52 -3.05
CA GLU A 201 18.83 -5.87 -2.47
C GLU A 201 19.54 -5.87 -1.13
N THR A 202 20.70 -5.19 -1.04
CA THR A 202 21.46 -5.10 0.20
C THR A 202 20.76 -4.26 1.26
N ASN A 203 20.04 -3.18 0.88
CA ASN A 203 19.18 -2.42 1.80
C ASN A 203 18.07 -3.30 2.39
N SER A 204 17.41 -4.10 1.55
CA SER A 204 16.36 -5.02 2.01
C SER A 204 16.93 -6.04 3.00
N ARG A 205 18.13 -6.56 2.76
CA ARG A 205 18.83 -7.50 3.67
C ARG A 205 19.16 -6.85 5.01
N VAL A 206 19.72 -5.64 5.02
CA VAL A 206 20.00 -4.88 6.26
C VAL A 206 18.71 -4.64 7.04
N ASN A 207 17.66 -4.15 6.39
CA ASN A 207 16.37 -3.89 7.02
C ASN A 207 15.75 -5.16 7.61
N GLN A 208 15.86 -6.29 6.90
CA GLN A 208 15.39 -7.60 7.39
C GLN A 208 16.16 -8.04 8.62
N THR A 209 17.50 -7.93 8.61
CA THR A 209 18.35 -8.30 9.75
C THR A 209 18.02 -7.46 10.99
N VAL A 210 17.90 -6.14 10.82
CA VAL A 210 17.54 -5.24 11.93
C VAL A 210 16.14 -5.54 12.46
N LYS A 211 15.16 -5.78 11.58
CA LYS A 211 13.79 -6.14 11.98
C LYS A 211 13.74 -7.45 12.76
N GLU A 212 14.50 -8.46 12.31
CA GLU A 212 14.62 -9.75 12.98
C GLU A 212 15.18 -9.59 14.40
N GLN A 213 16.25 -8.80 14.55
CA GLN A 213 16.87 -8.53 15.85
C GLN A 213 15.93 -7.75 16.79
N MET A 214 15.26 -6.71 16.28
CA MET A 214 14.31 -5.93 17.09
C MET A 214 13.11 -6.79 17.55
N SER A 215 12.64 -7.69 16.70
CA SER A 215 11.57 -8.62 17.06
C SER A 215 11.99 -9.64 18.13
N ASN A 216 13.28 -9.96 18.21
CA ASN A 216 13.84 -10.95 19.13
C ASN A 216 14.73 -10.32 20.20
N ILE A 217 14.57 -9.03 20.51
CA ILE A 217 15.46 -8.29 21.42
C ILE A 217 15.55 -8.93 22.81
N LEU A 218 14.42 -9.47 23.32
CA LEU A 218 14.40 -10.16 24.61
C LEU A 218 15.29 -11.42 24.61
N PHE A 219 15.26 -12.19 23.50
CA PHE A 219 16.10 -13.37 23.36
C PHE A 219 17.59 -12.99 23.29
N ILE A 220 17.93 -11.95 22.53
CA ILE A 220 19.30 -11.43 22.42
C ILE A 220 19.82 -11.01 23.80
N LYS A 221 18.98 -10.28 24.58
CA LYS A 221 19.31 -9.86 25.95
C LYS A 221 19.44 -11.04 26.91
N ALA A 222 18.52 -12.00 26.83
CA ALA A 222 18.52 -13.17 27.70
C ALA A 222 19.70 -14.09 27.46
N THR A 223 20.26 -14.11 26.24
CA THR A 223 21.42 -14.95 25.86
C THR A 223 22.74 -14.21 25.85
N ALA A 224 22.76 -12.91 26.24
CA ALA A 224 23.94 -12.04 26.20
C ALA A 224 24.68 -12.09 24.84
N SER A 225 23.94 -12.14 23.74
CA SER A 225 24.47 -12.31 22.38
C SER A 225 24.56 -11.00 21.58
N GLU A 226 24.54 -9.84 22.27
CA GLU A 226 24.52 -8.51 21.65
C GLU A 226 25.69 -8.28 20.68
N GLU A 227 26.90 -8.68 21.10
CA GLU A 227 28.11 -8.48 20.29
C GLU A 227 28.08 -9.30 19.00
N LYS A 228 27.57 -10.54 19.08
CA LYS A 228 27.45 -11.43 17.92
C LYS A 228 26.42 -10.86 16.91
N GLU A 229 25.29 -10.36 17.41
CA GLU A 229 24.25 -9.78 16.58
C GLU A 229 24.66 -8.41 16.01
N LEU A 230 25.45 -7.61 16.76
CA LEU A 230 26.05 -6.37 16.27
C LEU A 230 26.99 -6.67 15.10
N ASN A 231 27.85 -7.68 15.21
CA ASN A 231 28.76 -8.09 14.14
C ASN A 231 28.00 -8.51 12.87
N ARG A 232 26.87 -9.22 13.01
CA ARG A 232 26.01 -9.62 11.90
C ARG A 232 25.43 -8.41 11.13
N VAL A 233 24.99 -7.36 11.85
CA VAL A 233 24.53 -6.11 11.22
C VAL A 233 25.71 -5.38 10.58
N GLN A 234 26.87 -5.34 11.25
CA GLN A 234 28.05 -4.67 10.75
C GLN A 234 28.58 -5.30 9.46
N GLU A 235 28.52 -6.63 9.32
CA GLU A 235 28.82 -7.32 8.06
C GLU A 235 27.88 -6.89 6.94
N ALA A 236 26.56 -6.90 7.19
CA ALA A 236 25.57 -6.48 6.20
C ALA A 236 25.74 -4.99 5.79
N LEU A 237 26.04 -4.11 6.74
CA LEU A 237 26.35 -2.71 6.49
C LEU A 237 27.65 -2.52 5.71
N SER A 238 28.69 -3.28 6.04
CA SER A 238 29.98 -3.20 5.35
C SER A 238 29.86 -3.60 3.88
N GLU A 239 29.08 -4.64 3.58
CA GLU A 239 28.76 -5.04 2.20
C GLU A 239 28.00 -3.92 1.47
N LYS A 240 26.98 -3.33 2.10
CA LYS A 240 26.25 -2.18 1.57
C LYS A 240 27.19 -1.02 1.25
N TYR A 241 28.03 -0.62 2.18
CA TYR A 241 28.96 0.51 1.97
C TYR A 241 30.01 0.21 0.89
N ARG A 242 30.46 -1.04 0.75
CA ARG A 242 31.34 -1.44 -0.35
C ARG A 242 30.68 -1.24 -1.72
N ILE A 243 29.43 -1.64 -1.86
CA ILE A 243 28.66 -1.46 -3.10
C ILE A 243 28.38 0.03 -3.35
N GLN A 244 28.01 0.80 -2.32
CA GLN A 244 27.78 2.24 -2.42
C GLN A 244 29.06 3.00 -2.81
N ARG A 245 30.23 2.58 -2.35
CA ARG A 245 31.52 3.17 -2.75
C ARG A 245 31.77 3.00 -4.24
N ASN A 246 31.46 1.83 -4.79
CA ASN A 246 31.55 1.60 -6.23
C ASN A 246 30.56 2.46 -7.02
N ALA A 247 29.34 2.67 -6.50
CA ALA A 247 28.38 3.59 -7.10
C ALA A 247 28.86 5.04 -7.08
N PHE A 248 29.60 5.44 -6.02
CA PHE A 248 30.16 6.80 -5.89
C PHE A 248 31.13 7.13 -7.01
N HIS A 249 32.02 6.20 -7.39
CA HIS A 249 32.95 6.40 -8.52
C HIS A 249 32.20 6.70 -9.82
N GLY A 250 31.09 6.03 -10.09
CA GLY A 250 30.27 6.34 -11.25
C GLY A 250 29.59 7.69 -11.20
N LYS A 251 29.16 8.14 -10.01
CA LYS A 251 28.60 9.49 -9.83
C LYS A 251 29.67 10.56 -10.05
N VAL A 252 30.90 10.34 -9.57
CA VAL A 252 32.04 11.23 -9.78
C VAL A 252 32.36 11.31 -11.27
N LEU A 253 32.40 10.17 -11.97
CA LEU A 253 32.65 10.13 -13.41
C LEU A 253 31.56 10.88 -14.20
N ASN A 254 30.28 10.70 -13.84
CA ASN A 254 29.19 11.47 -14.44
C ASN A 254 29.36 12.97 -14.24
N LYS A 255 29.71 13.42 -13.01
CA LYS A 255 29.98 14.83 -12.75
C LYS A 255 31.18 15.37 -13.53
N ALA A 256 32.25 14.57 -13.66
CA ALA A 256 33.42 14.94 -14.43
C ALA A 256 33.11 15.08 -15.94
N VAL A 257 32.33 14.14 -16.49
CA VAL A 257 31.86 14.24 -17.88
C VAL A 257 30.98 15.46 -18.07
N PHE A 258 30.04 15.70 -17.15
CA PHE A 258 29.17 16.88 -17.18
C PHE A 258 30.01 18.17 -17.18
N GLY A 259 30.90 18.36 -16.20
CA GLY A 259 31.74 19.56 -16.10
C GLY A 259 32.69 19.73 -17.28
N GLY A 260 33.20 18.62 -17.83
CA GLY A 260 34.04 18.67 -19.05
C GLY A 260 33.28 19.18 -20.27
N PHE A 261 32.03 18.73 -20.48
CA PHE A 261 31.21 19.25 -21.59
C PHE A 261 30.76 20.69 -21.34
N GLU A 262 30.44 21.04 -20.11
CA GLU A 262 30.11 22.42 -19.73
C GLU A 262 31.27 23.38 -20.05
N LEU A 263 32.48 22.97 -19.71
CA LEU A 263 33.70 23.74 -20.05
C LEU A 263 33.88 23.87 -21.57
N LEU A 264 33.74 22.78 -22.32
CA LEU A 264 33.85 22.81 -23.79
C LEU A 264 32.81 23.73 -24.43
N ILE A 265 31.59 23.72 -23.95
CA ILE A 265 30.49 24.55 -24.45
C ILE A 265 30.74 26.02 -24.08
N ASN A 266 31.20 26.30 -22.87
CA ASN A 266 31.58 27.66 -22.49
C ASN A 266 32.76 28.20 -23.30
N VAL A 267 33.77 27.38 -23.58
CA VAL A 267 34.86 27.74 -24.49
C VAL A 267 34.31 28.04 -25.89
N LEU A 268 33.40 27.23 -26.40
CA LEU A 268 32.74 27.49 -27.68
C LEU A 268 32.01 28.85 -27.68
N PHE A 269 31.28 29.17 -26.62
CA PHE A 269 30.54 30.41 -26.50
C PHE A 269 31.48 31.63 -26.45
N TYR A 270 32.50 31.61 -25.58
CA TYR A 270 33.40 32.75 -25.42
C TYR A 270 34.37 32.90 -26.58
N LEU A 271 34.92 31.80 -27.11
CA LEU A 271 35.87 31.86 -28.22
C LEU A 271 35.15 32.13 -29.54
N TYR A 272 34.25 31.24 -29.96
CA TYR A 272 33.60 31.38 -31.27
C TYR A 272 32.55 32.49 -31.26
N GLY A 273 31.74 32.60 -30.25
CA GLY A 273 30.79 33.70 -30.08
C GLY A 273 31.49 35.06 -29.93
N GLY A 274 32.64 35.11 -29.23
CA GLY A 274 33.50 36.29 -29.13
C GLY A 274 34.10 36.71 -30.47
N LEU A 275 34.55 35.75 -31.30
CA LEU A 275 35.03 36.02 -32.65
C LEU A 275 33.93 36.60 -33.56
N LEU A 276 32.71 36.04 -33.48
CA LEU A 276 31.55 36.61 -34.19
C LEU A 276 31.23 38.05 -33.80
N ILE A 277 31.40 38.37 -32.52
CA ILE A 277 31.22 39.77 -32.04
C ILE A 277 32.35 40.66 -32.56
N ALA A 278 33.61 40.20 -32.49
CA ALA A 278 34.76 40.95 -32.96
C ALA A 278 34.69 41.25 -34.45
N ASN A 279 34.17 40.31 -35.24
CA ASN A 279 33.95 40.50 -36.67
C ASN A 279 32.69 41.33 -37.02
N GLY A 280 31.89 41.74 -36.01
CA GLY A 280 30.65 42.48 -36.25
C GLY A 280 29.47 41.63 -36.75
N GLU A 281 29.61 40.32 -36.76
CA GLU A 281 28.58 39.37 -37.24
C GLU A 281 27.51 39.10 -36.18
N MET A 282 27.80 39.37 -34.90
CA MET A 282 26.90 39.19 -33.76
C MET A 282 26.99 40.32 -32.78
N LEU A 283 25.88 40.75 -32.19
CA LEU A 283 25.85 41.73 -31.10
C LEU A 283 26.06 41.06 -29.73
N PRO A 284 26.72 41.73 -28.76
CA PRO A 284 26.99 41.13 -27.44
C PRO A 284 25.74 40.61 -26.71
N GLY A 285 24.63 41.35 -26.73
CA GLY A 285 23.38 40.88 -26.10
C GLY A 285 22.76 39.66 -26.79
N THR A 286 23.11 39.40 -28.06
CA THR A 286 22.69 38.19 -28.76
C THR A 286 23.40 36.95 -28.20
N LEU A 287 24.72 37.07 -27.91
CA LEU A 287 25.47 35.99 -27.26
C LEU A 287 24.96 35.74 -25.83
N VAL A 288 24.69 36.79 -25.07
CA VAL A 288 24.13 36.66 -23.71
C VAL A 288 22.77 35.94 -23.74
N ALA A 289 21.91 36.31 -24.68
CA ALA A 289 20.61 35.62 -24.83
C ALA A 289 20.76 34.14 -25.25
N PHE A 290 21.77 33.84 -26.07
CA PHE A 290 22.10 32.50 -26.48
C PHE A 290 22.53 31.62 -25.28
N VAL A 291 23.45 32.15 -24.46
CA VAL A 291 23.92 31.49 -23.23
C VAL A 291 22.77 31.30 -22.24
N ALA A 292 21.96 32.34 -22.03
CA ALA A 292 20.80 32.24 -21.14
C ALA A 292 19.75 31.19 -21.62
N ALA A 293 19.54 31.05 -22.93
CA ALA A 293 18.68 30.00 -23.46
C ALA A 293 19.28 28.61 -23.23
N TYR A 294 20.59 28.44 -23.38
CA TYR A 294 21.30 27.22 -23.06
C TYR A 294 21.16 26.84 -21.57
N ASP A 295 21.30 27.80 -20.66
CA ASP A 295 21.17 27.58 -19.21
C ASP A 295 19.79 27.08 -18.79
N TRP A 296 18.75 27.35 -19.57
CA TRP A 296 17.41 26.75 -19.37
C TRP A 296 17.28 25.34 -19.93
N ILE A 297 17.95 25.04 -21.05
CA ILE A 297 17.88 23.73 -21.71
C ILE A 297 18.60 22.66 -20.89
N VAL A 298 19.74 22.99 -20.28
CA VAL A 298 20.58 22.00 -19.56
C VAL A 298 19.85 21.33 -18.39
N PRO A 299 19.26 22.07 -17.43
CA PRO A 299 18.50 21.45 -16.35
C PRO A 299 17.27 20.66 -16.84
N ALA A 300 16.64 21.13 -17.93
CA ALA A 300 15.51 20.41 -18.53
C ALA A 300 15.95 19.05 -19.08
N LEU A 301 17.09 18.97 -19.79
CA LEU A 301 17.64 17.70 -20.28
C LEU A 301 18.09 16.77 -19.15
N ASP A 302 18.68 17.29 -18.10
CA ASP A 302 19.04 16.50 -16.92
C ASP A 302 17.78 15.96 -16.22
N GLY A 303 16.74 16.77 -16.07
CA GLY A 303 15.43 16.34 -15.58
C GLY A 303 14.81 15.24 -16.43
N TYR A 304 15.01 15.23 -17.74
CA TYR A 304 14.56 14.14 -18.61
C TYR A 304 15.27 12.83 -18.30
N ILE A 305 16.58 12.88 -18.03
CA ILE A 305 17.37 11.68 -17.66
C ILE A 305 16.88 11.12 -16.31
N ASP A 306 16.68 11.98 -15.33
CA ASP A 306 16.19 11.59 -14.00
C ASP A 306 14.79 10.98 -14.08
N LEU A 307 13.89 11.61 -14.84
CA LEU A 307 12.53 11.11 -15.05
C LEU A 307 12.52 9.73 -15.73
N HIS A 308 13.42 9.51 -16.70
CA HIS A 308 13.55 8.22 -17.38
C HIS A 308 14.05 7.12 -16.43
N ILE A 309 14.99 7.43 -15.56
CA ILE A 309 15.49 6.51 -14.52
C ILE A 309 14.37 6.17 -13.54
N ASP A 310 13.64 7.17 -13.07
CA ASP A 310 12.51 6.97 -12.16
C ASP A 310 11.37 6.17 -12.80
N PHE A 311 11.06 6.42 -14.07
CA PHE A 311 10.08 5.63 -14.81
C PHE A 311 10.46 4.15 -14.86
N ARG A 312 11.72 3.83 -15.14
CA ARG A 312 12.19 2.44 -15.15
C ARG A 312 12.08 1.77 -13.78
N ARG A 313 12.41 2.49 -12.70
CA ARG A 313 12.25 2.00 -11.33
C ARG A 313 10.78 1.74 -11.00
N LYS A 314 9.90 2.68 -11.35
CA LYS A 314 8.47 2.61 -11.03
C LYS A 314 7.70 1.63 -11.91
N LYS A 315 8.22 1.24 -13.07
CA LYS A 315 7.58 0.25 -13.95
C LYS A 315 7.34 -1.09 -13.25
N SER A 316 8.29 -1.57 -12.45
CA SER A 316 8.10 -2.79 -11.65
C SER A 316 7.03 -2.60 -10.57
N ASN A 317 6.97 -1.42 -9.95
CA ASN A 317 5.97 -1.10 -8.93
C ASN A 317 4.56 -1.05 -9.54
N ILE A 318 4.41 -0.52 -10.77
CA ILE A 318 3.12 -0.55 -11.49
C ILE A 318 2.63 -2.00 -11.61
N VAL A 319 3.48 -2.91 -12.09
CA VAL A 319 3.11 -4.32 -12.24
C VAL A 319 2.77 -4.95 -10.90
N ARG A 320 3.49 -4.65 -9.83
CA ARG A 320 3.25 -5.21 -8.50
C ARG A 320 1.98 -4.67 -7.85
N VAL A 321 1.71 -3.36 -7.96
CA VAL A 321 0.51 -2.72 -7.40
C VAL A 321 -0.74 -3.18 -8.14
N PHE A 322 -0.74 -3.10 -9.46
CA PHE A 322 -1.90 -3.51 -10.26
C PHE A 322 -2.03 -5.03 -10.42
N GLY A 323 -0.94 -5.80 -10.22
CA GLY A 323 -0.93 -7.25 -10.17
C GLY A 323 -1.80 -7.82 -9.05
N VAL A 324 -1.98 -7.08 -7.96
CA VAL A 324 -2.91 -7.46 -6.88
C VAL A 324 -4.33 -7.72 -7.42
N PHE A 325 -4.77 -6.90 -8.38
CA PHE A 325 -6.09 -7.07 -9.01
C PHE A 325 -6.07 -8.10 -10.14
N ALA A 326 -4.93 -8.33 -10.79
CA ALA A 326 -4.80 -9.34 -11.85
C ALA A 326 -4.87 -10.76 -11.30
N ASP A 327 -4.31 -11.00 -10.11
CA ASP A 327 -4.37 -12.30 -9.43
C ASP A 327 -5.81 -12.69 -9.07
N ALA A 328 -6.70 -11.72 -8.81
CA ALA A 328 -8.13 -11.94 -8.59
C ALA A 328 -8.85 -12.46 -9.84
N VAL A 329 -8.44 -11.98 -11.01
CA VAL A 329 -9.01 -12.39 -12.31
C VAL A 329 -8.68 -13.84 -12.65
N THR A 330 -7.46 -14.27 -12.33
CA THR A 330 -6.99 -15.63 -12.62
C THR A 330 -7.52 -16.66 -11.63
N ALA A 331 -7.94 -16.23 -10.43
CA ALA A 331 -8.53 -17.09 -9.41
C ALA A 331 -10.01 -17.48 -9.66
N GLY A 332 -10.63 -17.00 -10.75
CA GLY A 332 -12.00 -17.37 -11.13
C GLY A 332 -13.09 -16.47 -10.53
N ASP A 333 -12.73 -15.44 -9.80
CA ASP A 333 -13.67 -14.40 -9.37
C ASP A 333 -14.11 -13.60 -10.60
N SER A 334 -15.42 -13.56 -10.86
CA SER A 334 -16.01 -12.93 -12.04
C SER A 334 -15.66 -11.43 -12.07
N VAL A 335 -14.65 -11.08 -12.88
CA VAL A 335 -14.18 -9.69 -13.13
C VAL A 335 -15.26 -8.80 -13.74
N ALA A 336 -16.38 -9.38 -14.17
CA ALA A 336 -17.55 -8.63 -14.62
C ALA A 336 -18.02 -7.58 -13.60
N ASP A 337 -17.84 -7.83 -12.30
CA ASP A 337 -18.27 -6.91 -11.25
C ASP A 337 -17.24 -5.82 -10.91
N VAL A 338 -15.94 -6.06 -11.09
CA VAL A 338 -14.91 -5.03 -10.83
C VAL A 338 -14.86 -4.01 -11.97
N SER A 339 -15.17 -4.41 -13.22
CA SER A 339 -15.26 -3.49 -14.37
C SER A 339 -16.60 -2.76 -14.47
N GLY A 340 -17.66 -3.26 -13.83
CA GLY A 340 -19.00 -2.67 -13.82
C GLY A 340 -19.15 -1.42 -12.96
N GLY A 341 -18.33 -1.28 -11.92
CA GLY A 341 -18.31 -0.11 -11.02
C GLY A 341 -17.73 1.17 -11.62
N TRP A 342 -17.13 1.10 -12.83
CA TRP A 342 -16.57 2.25 -13.55
C TRP A 342 -17.52 2.87 -14.57
N LYS A 343 -18.81 2.51 -14.54
CA LYS A 343 -19.81 3.22 -15.34
C LYS A 343 -20.04 4.59 -14.72
N THR A 344 -19.64 5.59 -15.46
CA THR A 344 -19.84 7.02 -15.25
C THR A 344 -21.27 7.33 -14.78
N ALA A 345 -21.42 7.73 -13.53
CA ALA A 345 -22.57 8.54 -13.14
C ALA A 345 -22.36 9.95 -13.70
N PRO A 346 -23.32 10.54 -14.44
CA PRO A 346 -23.22 11.92 -14.89
C PRO A 346 -23.48 12.84 -13.69
N GLY A 347 -22.44 13.50 -13.23
CA GLY A 347 -22.52 14.55 -12.20
C GLY A 347 -21.70 14.29 -10.96
N GLY A 348 -20.62 15.04 -10.81
CA GLY A 348 -19.96 15.43 -9.55
C GLY A 348 -19.41 14.31 -8.66
N VAL A 349 -18.09 14.34 -8.46
CA VAL A 349 -17.31 13.43 -7.60
C VAL A 349 -17.62 13.64 -6.10
N GLU A 350 -18.86 13.57 -5.67
CA GLU A 350 -19.09 13.69 -4.22
C GLU A 350 -19.77 12.49 -3.55
N ASN A 351 -20.38 11.57 -4.28
CA ASN A 351 -21.11 10.47 -3.61
C ASN A 351 -21.25 9.19 -4.46
N ALA A 352 -20.18 8.59 -4.95
CA ALA A 352 -20.22 7.15 -5.19
C ALA A 352 -20.06 6.48 -3.82
N THR A 353 -21.16 6.46 -3.08
CA THR A 353 -21.22 5.90 -1.73
C THR A 353 -20.99 4.40 -1.78
N LEU A 354 -20.24 3.91 -0.81
CA LEU A 354 -20.02 2.50 -0.44
C LEU A 354 -21.29 1.61 -0.47
N SER A 355 -22.48 2.18 -0.60
CA SER A 355 -23.77 1.50 -0.68
C SER A 355 -24.05 0.83 -2.03
N GLU A 356 -23.51 1.32 -3.15
CA GLU A 356 -23.77 0.72 -4.46
C GLU A 356 -22.94 -0.55 -4.73
N PHE A 357 -21.73 -0.66 -4.14
CA PHE A 357 -20.96 -1.90 -4.17
C PHE A 357 -21.49 -2.97 -3.19
N ALA A 358 -22.16 -2.54 -2.13
CA ALA A 358 -22.81 -3.46 -1.18
C ALA A 358 -24.11 -4.09 -1.75
N SER A 359 -24.70 -3.50 -2.80
CA SER A 359 -25.99 -3.93 -3.35
C SER A 359 -25.91 -5.05 -4.39
N CYS A 360 -24.71 -5.44 -4.86
CA CYS A 360 -24.51 -6.52 -5.84
C CYS A 360 -23.99 -7.84 -5.26
N LYS A 361 -24.04 -8.05 -3.92
CA LYS A 361 -23.79 -9.39 -3.36
C LYS A 361 -25.04 -10.23 -3.59
N PRO A 362 -24.92 -11.46 -4.15
CA PRO A 362 -26.06 -12.37 -4.22
C PRO A 362 -26.64 -12.48 -2.82
N GLN A 363 -27.96 -12.33 -2.69
CA GLN A 363 -28.68 -12.60 -1.44
C GLN A 363 -28.41 -14.05 -1.06
N GLY A 364 -27.42 -14.28 -0.18
CA GLY A 364 -27.11 -15.60 0.32
C GLY A 364 -28.27 -16.14 1.14
N MET A 365 -28.34 -17.46 1.27
CA MET A 365 -29.38 -18.15 2.02
C MET A 365 -29.30 -17.78 3.51
N VAL A 366 -30.45 -17.75 4.16
CA VAL A 366 -30.59 -17.50 5.59
C VAL A 366 -30.90 -18.84 6.27
N PRO A 367 -30.00 -19.39 7.12
CA PRO A 367 -30.23 -20.62 7.84
C PRO A 367 -31.49 -20.58 8.72
N ALA A 368 -32.24 -21.68 8.74
CA ALA A 368 -33.47 -21.80 9.50
C ALA A 368 -33.21 -21.87 11.01
N ASP A 369 -32.13 -22.53 11.43
CA ASP A 369 -31.71 -22.71 12.82
C ASP A 369 -30.18 -22.59 12.96
N ALA A 370 -29.67 -22.85 14.17
CA ALA A 370 -28.26 -22.78 14.52
C ALA A 370 -27.58 -24.15 14.60
N SER A 371 -28.12 -25.17 13.93
CA SER A 371 -27.47 -26.48 13.84
C SER A 371 -26.29 -26.46 12.88
N ILE A 372 -25.29 -27.31 13.13
CA ILE A 372 -24.16 -27.49 12.21
C ILE A 372 -24.07 -28.98 11.85
N ALA A 373 -23.95 -29.27 10.56
CA ALA A 373 -23.67 -30.61 10.07
C ALA A 373 -22.43 -30.60 9.19
N VAL A 374 -21.57 -31.56 9.44
CA VAL A 374 -20.35 -31.81 8.66
C VAL A 374 -20.48 -33.22 8.10
N GLU A 375 -20.37 -33.35 6.78
CA GLU A 375 -20.58 -34.65 6.09
C GLU A 375 -19.38 -34.96 5.19
N HIS A 376 -18.72 -36.07 5.48
CA HIS A 376 -17.58 -36.59 4.70
C HIS A 376 -16.47 -35.57 4.46
N LEU A 377 -16.17 -34.71 5.45
CA LEU A 377 -15.25 -33.61 5.35
C LEU A 377 -13.81 -34.07 5.34
N SER A 378 -13.09 -33.75 4.26
CA SER A 378 -11.64 -33.95 4.15
C SER A 378 -10.94 -32.64 3.79
N TYR A 379 -9.78 -32.38 4.41
CA TYR A 379 -9.04 -31.14 4.19
C TYR A 379 -7.53 -31.33 4.23
N ARG A 380 -6.83 -30.59 3.33
CA ARG A 380 -5.35 -30.62 3.19
C ARG A 380 -4.74 -29.23 3.21
N TYR A 381 -3.61 -29.07 3.90
CA TYR A 381 -2.71 -27.95 3.69
C TYR A 381 -1.60 -28.36 2.73
N GLY A 382 -1.69 -27.92 1.46
CA GLY A 382 -0.79 -28.39 0.41
C GLY A 382 -0.91 -29.91 0.21
N THR A 383 0.15 -30.66 0.48
CA THR A 383 0.17 -32.13 0.37
C THR A 383 -0.22 -32.85 1.66
N LYS A 384 -0.28 -32.16 2.81
CA LYS A 384 -0.53 -32.76 4.12
C LYS A 384 -2.01 -32.84 4.41
N MET A 385 -2.56 -34.10 4.53
CA MET A 385 -3.91 -34.37 5.00
C MET A 385 -4.01 -34.00 6.48
N VAL A 386 -5.06 -33.24 6.85
CA VAL A 386 -5.31 -32.79 8.24
C VAL A 386 -6.64 -33.29 8.76
N LEU A 387 -7.66 -33.38 7.92
CA LEU A 387 -8.94 -34.02 8.23
C LEU A 387 -9.23 -35.08 7.17
N ASN A 388 -9.71 -36.23 7.58
CA ASN A 388 -9.98 -37.39 6.73
C ASN A 388 -11.36 -37.96 7.03
N ASP A 389 -12.30 -37.77 6.10
CA ASP A 389 -13.67 -38.30 6.14
C ASP A 389 -14.43 -38.03 7.46
N VAL A 390 -14.34 -36.77 7.94
CA VAL A 390 -14.97 -36.34 9.19
C VAL A 390 -16.46 -36.11 8.99
N SER A 391 -17.29 -36.75 9.81
CA SER A 391 -18.74 -36.55 9.84
C SER A 391 -19.20 -36.24 11.27
N LEU A 392 -19.89 -35.08 11.47
CA LEU A 392 -20.31 -34.59 12.76
C LEU A 392 -21.62 -33.81 12.65
N GLN A 393 -22.62 -34.15 13.45
CA GLN A 393 -23.86 -33.39 13.56
C GLN A 393 -23.95 -32.72 14.93
N ILE A 394 -24.27 -31.45 14.96
CA ILE A 394 -24.42 -30.62 16.16
C ILE A 394 -25.81 -29.99 16.14
N LYS A 395 -26.59 -30.24 17.17
CA LYS A 395 -27.95 -29.73 17.27
C LYS A 395 -27.97 -28.24 17.63
N SER A 396 -29.01 -27.53 17.20
CA SER A 396 -29.23 -26.16 17.65
C SER A 396 -29.37 -26.13 19.19
N GLY A 397 -28.63 -25.22 19.84
CA GLY A 397 -28.59 -25.07 21.31
C GLY A 397 -27.66 -26.08 22.01
N GLU A 398 -27.03 -27.03 21.30
CA GLU A 398 -26.12 -28.01 21.91
C GLU A 398 -24.85 -27.35 22.44
N PHE A 399 -24.39 -27.84 23.59
CA PHE A 399 -23.09 -27.46 24.18
C PHE A 399 -22.11 -28.60 23.97
N LEU A 400 -21.32 -28.50 22.87
CA LEU A 400 -20.41 -29.55 22.41
C LEU A 400 -18.97 -29.27 22.83
N GLY A 401 -18.30 -30.29 23.40
CA GLY A 401 -16.86 -30.30 23.62
C GLY A 401 -16.14 -31.05 22.50
N ILE A 402 -15.10 -30.47 21.90
CA ILE A 402 -14.21 -31.14 20.93
C ILE A 402 -12.83 -31.27 21.57
N CYS A 403 -12.40 -32.49 21.83
CA CYS A 403 -11.14 -32.79 22.51
C CYS A 403 -10.18 -33.55 21.59
N GLY A 404 -8.89 -33.53 21.92
CA GLY A 404 -7.85 -34.28 21.19
C GLY A 404 -6.46 -33.66 21.35
N LYS A 405 -5.43 -34.37 20.93
CA LYS A 405 -4.04 -33.94 21.01
C LYS A 405 -3.78 -32.71 20.14
N SER A 406 -2.72 -31.91 20.46
CA SER A 406 -2.29 -30.83 19.60
C SER A 406 -1.93 -31.34 18.21
N GLY A 407 -2.38 -30.64 17.16
CA GLY A 407 -2.15 -31.02 15.77
C GLY A 407 -3.11 -32.09 15.22
N SER A 408 -4.14 -32.53 15.97
CA SER A 408 -5.11 -33.53 15.50
C SER A 408 -6.15 -33.01 14.48
N GLY A 409 -6.19 -31.70 14.18
CA GLY A 409 -7.11 -31.09 13.21
C GLY A 409 -8.27 -30.28 13.81
N LYS A 410 -8.36 -30.13 15.15
CA LYS A 410 -9.46 -29.42 15.86
C LYS A 410 -9.69 -28.00 15.35
N SER A 411 -8.65 -27.18 15.35
CA SER A 411 -8.75 -25.78 14.89
C SER A 411 -9.06 -25.67 13.39
N THR A 412 -8.60 -26.66 12.59
CA THR A 412 -8.95 -26.74 11.17
C THR A 412 -10.44 -27.03 10.99
N LEU A 413 -10.99 -27.98 11.75
CA LEU A 413 -12.43 -28.28 11.76
C LEU A 413 -13.24 -27.05 12.19
N ALA A 414 -12.83 -26.35 13.25
CA ALA A 414 -13.47 -25.14 13.72
C ALA A 414 -13.48 -24.03 12.66
N ASN A 415 -12.36 -23.80 11.99
CA ASN A 415 -12.26 -22.82 10.92
C ASN A 415 -13.14 -23.16 9.71
N LEU A 416 -13.29 -24.43 9.38
CA LEU A 416 -14.19 -24.90 8.32
C LEU A 416 -15.66 -24.72 8.71
N MET A 417 -16.04 -25.07 9.96
CA MET A 417 -17.38 -24.82 10.50
C MET A 417 -17.71 -23.33 10.64
N ALA A 418 -16.70 -22.47 10.78
CA ALA A 418 -16.87 -21.02 10.80
C ALA A 418 -16.89 -20.38 9.39
N GLY A 419 -16.70 -21.15 8.31
CA GLY A 419 -16.63 -20.65 6.95
C GLY A 419 -15.39 -19.78 6.67
N LEU A 420 -14.33 -19.92 7.47
CA LEU A 420 -13.08 -19.19 7.34
C LEU A 420 -12.08 -19.85 6.37
N LEU A 421 -12.28 -21.15 6.09
CA LEU A 421 -11.49 -21.93 5.14
C LEU A 421 -12.39 -22.49 4.06
N ASP A 422 -11.85 -22.65 2.86
CA ASP A 422 -12.47 -23.25 1.68
C ASP A 422 -11.57 -24.36 1.08
N GLY A 423 -11.97 -24.93 -0.06
CA GLY A 423 -11.18 -25.93 -0.78
C GLY A 423 -11.08 -27.26 -0.05
N TYR A 424 -12.16 -27.67 0.61
CA TYR A 424 -12.33 -28.96 1.24
C TYR A 424 -13.21 -29.89 0.39
N ASP A 425 -13.02 -31.17 0.55
CA ASP A 425 -13.90 -32.22 0.02
C ASP A 425 -14.98 -32.51 1.06
N GLY A 426 -16.22 -32.80 0.64
CA GLY A 426 -17.37 -32.97 1.52
C GLY A 426 -18.23 -31.75 1.67
N GLU A 427 -19.10 -31.71 2.69
CA GLU A 427 -20.09 -30.67 2.87
C GLU A 427 -20.14 -30.19 4.32
N VAL A 428 -20.37 -28.86 4.49
CA VAL A 428 -20.60 -28.22 5.80
C VAL A 428 -21.89 -27.42 5.70
N PHE A 429 -22.84 -27.73 6.57
CA PHE A 429 -24.15 -27.08 6.62
C PHE A 429 -24.33 -26.29 7.91
N VAL A 430 -25.02 -25.15 7.80
CA VAL A 430 -25.53 -24.38 8.93
C VAL A 430 -27.05 -24.26 8.76
N GLY A 431 -27.83 -24.79 9.70
CA GLY A 431 -29.29 -24.79 9.61
C GLY A 431 -29.82 -25.36 8.30
N ARG A 432 -29.28 -26.47 7.81
CA ARG A 432 -29.55 -27.15 6.55
C ARG A 432 -29.05 -26.48 5.28
N GLU A 433 -28.42 -25.30 5.36
CA GLU A 433 -27.89 -24.62 4.20
C GLU A 433 -26.38 -24.81 4.09
N ASP A 434 -25.88 -25.12 2.88
CA ASP A 434 -24.43 -25.20 2.64
C ASP A 434 -23.75 -23.87 3.03
N ILE A 435 -22.76 -23.93 3.91
CA ILE A 435 -22.08 -22.75 4.46
C ILE A 435 -21.53 -21.82 3.37
N ARG A 436 -21.16 -22.37 2.19
CA ARG A 436 -20.69 -21.60 1.02
C ARG A 436 -21.79 -20.73 0.39
N LYS A 437 -23.06 -21.05 0.65
CA LYS A 437 -24.24 -20.34 0.12
C LYS A 437 -24.90 -19.45 1.16
N VAL A 438 -24.50 -19.55 2.42
CA VAL A 438 -25.05 -18.73 3.51
C VAL A 438 -24.63 -17.27 3.34
N SER A 439 -25.57 -16.34 3.59
CA SER A 439 -25.30 -14.91 3.58
C SER A 439 -24.19 -14.52 4.55
N ARG A 440 -23.17 -13.79 4.07
CA ARG A 440 -22.09 -13.28 4.93
C ARG A 440 -22.62 -12.40 6.06
N ASP A 441 -23.67 -11.62 5.80
CA ASP A 441 -24.34 -10.79 6.81
C ASP A 441 -24.96 -11.65 7.92
N TRP A 442 -25.55 -12.78 7.56
CA TRP A 442 -26.07 -13.70 8.55
C TRP A 442 -24.94 -14.34 9.37
N MET A 443 -23.90 -14.83 8.70
CA MET A 443 -22.73 -15.44 9.36
C MET A 443 -22.09 -14.45 10.36
N THR A 444 -21.82 -13.23 9.95
CA THR A 444 -21.17 -12.23 10.81
C THR A 444 -22.01 -11.79 12.00
N LYS A 445 -23.34 -11.85 11.89
CA LYS A 445 -24.26 -11.50 12.99
C LYS A 445 -24.52 -12.68 13.94
N ASN A 446 -24.56 -13.91 13.40
CA ASN A 446 -25.06 -15.07 14.12
C ASN A 446 -23.99 -16.12 14.47
N LEU A 447 -22.77 -16.02 13.91
CA LEU A 447 -21.68 -16.93 14.24
C LEU A 447 -20.46 -16.14 14.69
N ILE A 448 -19.89 -16.52 15.83
CA ILE A 448 -18.63 -15.99 16.32
C ILE A 448 -17.63 -17.13 16.49
N TYR A 449 -16.47 -16.94 15.89
CA TYR A 449 -15.29 -17.77 16.12
C TYR A 449 -14.26 -16.99 16.95
N LEU A 450 -13.86 -17.55 18.07
CA LEU A 450 -12.82 -17.04 18.94
C LEU A 450 -11.65 -18.03 18.96
N GLY A 451 -10.59 -17.71 18.22
CA GLY A 451 -9.39 -18.55 18.12
C GLY A 451 -8.43 -18.38 19.29
N GLN A 452 -7.43 -19.24 19.37
CA GLN A 452 -6.41 -19.29 20.41
C GLN A 452 -5.63 -17.97 20.52
N ASP A 453 -5.22 -17.39 19.37
CA ASP A 453 -4.41 -16.17 19.26
C ASP A 453 -5.26 -14.91 19.05
N GLY A 454 -6.33 -14.75 19.84
CA GLY A 454 -7.19 -13.58 19.74
C GLY A 454 -6.42 -12.27 19.91
N TYR A 455 -6.69 -11.27 19.07
CA TYR A 455 -5.98 -10.00 19.01
C TYR A 455 -6.79 -8.87 19.67
N LEU A 456 -6.13 -8.11 20.55
CA LEU A 456 -6.63 -6.83 21.07
C LEU A 456 -5.97 -5.68 20.29
N MET A 457 -6.77 -4.72 19.90
CA MET A 457 -6.29 -3.49 19.25
C MET A 457 -5.69 -2.56 20.31
N ASN A 458 -4.79 -1.68 19.87
CA ASN A 458 -4.26 -0.60 20.70
C ASN A 458 -5.32 0.49 20.91
N LEU A 459 -6.39 0.12 21.62
CA LEU A 459 -7.56 0.92 21.96
C LEU A 459 -7.85 0.74 23.44
N SER A 460 -8.85 1.46 23.98
CA SER A 460 -9.35 1.24 25.35
C SER A 460 -9.94 -0.17 25.51
N ILE A 461 -10.06 -0.65 26.74
CA ILE A 461 -10.75 -1.91 27.05
C ILE A 461 -12.20 -1.84 26.57
N ARG A 462 -12.88 -0.71 26.79
CA ARG A 462 -14.24 -0.44 26.31
C ARG A 462 -14.33 -0.63 24.79
N ASP A 463 -13.48 0.05 24.02
CA ASP A 463 -13.51 -0.02 22.56
C ASP A 463 -13.13 -1.42 22.04
N ASN A 464 -12.26 -2.12 22.73
CA ASN A 464 -11.94 -3.50 22.42
C ASN A 464 -13.12 -4.44 22.61
N ILE A 465 -13.94 -4.27 23.65
CA ILE A 465 -15.12 -5.10 23.90
C ILE A 465 -16.24 -4.73 22.93
N LEU A 466 -16.53 -3.45 22.75
CA LEU A 466 -17.56 -2.96 21.82
C LEU A 466 -17.20 -3.27 20.38
N PHE A 467 -15.93 -3.21 20.01
CA PHE A 467 -15.38 -3.50 18.68
C PHE A 467 -16.24 -2.90 17.57
N TYR A 468 -16.37 -1.56 17.58
CA TYR A 468 -17.16 -0.75 16.64
C TYR A 468 -18.69 -1.01 16.65
N SER A 469 -19.22 -1.75 17.62
CA SER A 469 -20.67 -1.88 17.80
C SER A 469 -21.22 -0.64 18.50
N GLN A 470 -22.19 0.02 17.88
CA GLN A 470 -22.85 1.21 18.43
C GLN A 470 -24.21 0.89 19.08
N SER A 471 -24.62 -0.38 19.11
CA SER A 471 -25.98 -0.80 19.48
C SER A 471 -26.10 -1.34 20.91
N HIS A 472 -25.01 -1.35 21.70
CA HIS A 472 -25.00 -1.91 23.04
C HIS A 472 -25.02 -0.82 24.12
N THR A 473 -25.77 -1.06 25.19
CA THR A 473 -25.87 -0.16 26.36
C THR A 473 -24.74 -0.44 27.34
N ASP A 474 -24.52 0.49 28.27
CA ASP A 474 -23.58 0.27 29.40
C ASP A 474 -24.01 -0.92 30.27
N GLU A 475 -25.33 -1.18 30.41
CA GLU A 475 -25.88 -2.34 31.11
C GLU A 475 -25.47 -3.66 30.43
N ASP A 476 -25.51 -3.73 29.09
CA ASP A 476 -25.05 -4.91 28.32
C ASP A 476 -23.57 -5.16 28.57
N LEU A 477 -22.78 -4.07 28.59
CA LEU A 477 -21.35 -4.14 28.83
C LEU A 477 -21.06 -4.65 30.25
N GLU A 478 -21.71 -4.09 31.28
CA GLU A 478 -21.55 -4.55 32.65
C GLU A 478 -21.96 -6.02 32.83
N LYS A 479 -23.04 -6.46 32.16
CA LYS A 479 -23.47 -7.85 32.17
C LYS A 479 -22.37 -8.79 31.65
N VAL A 480 -21.78 -8.52 30.49
CA VAL A 480 -20.73 -9.39 29.95
C VAL A 480 -19.47 -9.34 30.80
N LEU A 481 -19.10 -8.20 31.37
CA LEU A 481 -17.97 -8.07 32.27
C LEU A 481 -18.11 -8.97 33.52
N ARG A 482 -19.32 -9.07 34.09
CA ARG A 482 -19.63 -10.00 35.17
C ARG A 482 -19.52 -11.44 34.74
N LEU A 483 -20.05 -11.78 33.56
CA LEU A 483 -20.00 -13.16 33.04
C LEU A 483 -18.58 -13.68 32.87
N VAL A 484 -17.64 -12.82 32.44
CA VAL A 484 -16.22 -13.19 32.22
C VAL A 484 -15.33 -12.83 33.41
N LYS A 485 -15.89 -12.37 34.54
CA LYS A 485 -15.15 -12.01 35.76
C LYS A 485 -14.07 -10.94 35.57
N LEU A 486 -14.36 -9.92 34.80
CA LEU A 486 -13.46 -8.77 34.60
C LEU A 486 -13.78 -7.59 35.51
N GLU A 487 -14.98 -7.53 36.11
CA GLU A 487 -15.49 -6.36 36.84
C GLU A 487 -14.55 -5.90 37.95
N GLU A 488 -14.08 -6.81 38.82
CA GLU A 488 -13.20 -6.46 39.93
C GLU A 488 -11.78 -6.05 39.47
N TRP A 489 -11.30 -6.62 38.37
CA TRP A 489 -10.02 -6.25 37.82
C TRP A 489 -10.06 -4.86 37.19
N ILE A 490 -11.12 -4.54 36.44
CA ILE A 490 -11.33 -3.21 35.85
C ILE A 490 -11.42 -2.12 36.90
N LYS A 491 -12.08 -2.37 38.04
CA LYS A 491 -12.17 -1.43 39.18
C LYS A 491 -10.79 -1.09 39.78
N LYS A 492 -9.78 -1.95 39.60
CA LYS A 492 -8.41 -1.71 40.09
C LYS A 492 -7.57 -0.89 39.12
N LEU A 493 -8.03 -0.70 37.88
CA LEU A 493 -7.29 0.08 36.87
C LEU A 493 -7.54 1.59 37.10
N PRO A 494 -6.51 2.44 36.95
CA PRO A 494 -6.63 3.89 37.19
C PRO A 494 -7.70 4.56 36.31
N GLU A 495 -7.84 4.13 35.06
CA GLU A 495 -8.79 4.67 34.09
C GLU A 495 -9.96 3.70 33.81
N GLY A 496 -10.08 2.64 34.60
CA GLY A 496 -11.15 1.65 34.45
C GLY A 496 -11.25 1.08 33.04
N LEU A 497 -12.44 1.13 32.42
CA LEU A 497 -12.69 0.67 31.05
C LEU A 497 -11.98 1.50 29.98
N ASP A 498 -11.60 2.73 30.25
CA ASP A 498 -10.95 3.62 29.30
C ASP A 498 -9.42 3.41 29.26
N THR A 499 -8.90 2.48 30.10
CA THR A 499 -7.49 2.06 30.07
C THR A 499 -7.14 1.51 28.69
N VAL A 500 -6.09 2.09 28.06
CA VAL A 500 -5.58 1.65 26.75
C VAL A 500 -4.73 0.40 26.93
N VAL A 501 -5.01 -0.63 26.12
CA VAL A 501 -4.37 -1.96 26.25
C VAL A 501 -2.89 -1.95 25.83
N GLY A 502 -2.45 -0.93 25.07
CA GLY A 502 -1.10 -0.80 24.56
C GLY A 502 -0.78 -1.69 23.35
N GLU A 503 0.38 -1.43 22.75
CA GLU A 503 0.85 -2.25 21.62
C GLU A 503 1.07 -3.71 22.07
N ARG A 504 0.53 -4.66 21.31
CA ARG A 504 0.56 -6.11 21.59
C ARG A 504 -0.07 -6.53 22.93
N ALA A 505 -0.97 -5.70 23.46
CA ALA A 505 -1.63 -5.95 24.74
C ALA A 505 -0.64 -6.14 25.92
N ASN A 506 0.46 -5.41 25.94
CA ASN A 506 1.50 -5.51 26.96
C ASN A 506 1.02 -5.03 28.35
N ALA A 507 -0.08 -4.28 28.40
CA ALA A 507 -0.66 -3.75 29.65
C ALA A 507 -1.57 -4.77 30.36
N VAL A 508 -1.87 -5.93 29.74
CA VAL A 508 -2.79 -6.95 30.28
C VAL A 508 -2.14 -8.32 30.29
N SER A 509 -2.44 -9.13 31.30
CA SER A 509 -1.99 -10.53 31.35
C SER A 509 -2.70 -11.38 30.29
N GLY A 510 -2.16 -12.59 30.01
CA GLY A 510 -2.77 -13.53 29.07
C GLY A 510 -4.21 -13.89 29.43
N GLY A 511 -4.51 -14.10 30.72
CA GLY A 511 -5.84 -14.42 31.20
C GLY A 511 -6.81 -13.24 31.09
N GLU A 512 -6.39 -12.02 31.39
CA GLU A 512 -7.19 -10.80 31.21
C GLU A 512 -7.48 -10.56 29.73
N ARG A 513 -6.48 -10.74 28.85
CA ARG A 513 -6.65 -10.66 27.39
C ARG A 513 -7.71 -11.64 26.91
N GLN A 514 -7.66 -12.90 27.32
CA GLN A 514 -8.66 -13.89 26.93
C GLN A 514 -10.06 -13.51 27.43
N ARG A 515 -10.18 -13.02 28.66
CA ARG A 515 -11.49 -12.57 29.21
C ARG A 515 -12.05 -11.36 28.47
N ILE A 516 -11.20 -10.38 28.04
CA ILE A 516 -11.65 -9.25 27.20
C ILE A 516 -12.18 -9.75 25.85
N LEU A 517 -11.49 -10.72 25.22
CA LEU A 517 -11.92 -11.32 23.96
C LEU A 517 -13.24 -12.12 24.12
N LEU A 518 -13.39 -12.84 25.23
CA LEU A 518 -14.65 -13.52 25.58
C LEU A 518 -15.79 -12.50 25.78
N ALA A 519 -15.55 -11.40 26.50
CA ALA A 519 -16.53 -10.33 26.67
C ALA A 519 -16.98 -9.74 25.31
N ARG A 520 -16.03 -9.51 24.39
CA ARG A 520 -16.31 -9.07 23.00
C ARG A 520 -17.22 -10.06 22.25
N ALA A 521 -16.94 -11.35 22.40
CA ALA A 521 -17.71 -12.40 21.74
C ALA A 521 -19.13 -12.51 22.31
N LEU A 522 -19.26 -12.50 23.65
CA LEU A 522 -20.53 -12.64 24.34
C LEU A 522 -21.45 -11.42 24.16
N LEU A 523 -20.89 -10.21 24.12
CA LEU A 523 -21.65 -8.98 23.90
C LEU A 523 -22.45 -9.01 22.60
N ARG A 524 -21.95 -9.65 21.55
CA ARG A 524 -22.62 -9.76 20.25
C ARG A 524 -23.86 -10.67 20.25
N ASN A 525 -24.02 -11.51 21.27
CA ASN A 525 -25.13 -12.41 21.43
C ASN A 525 -25.46 -13.25 20.16
N PRO A 526 -24.50 -13.96 19.57
CA PRO A 526 -24.70 -14.73 18.34
C PRO A 526 -25.52 -16.00 18.63
N LYS A 527 -26.02 -16.65 17.57
CA LYS A 527 -26.69 -17.96 17.65
C LYS A 527 -25.71 -19.12 17.75
N ILE A 528 -24.47 -18.93 17.28
CA ILE A 528 -23.43 -19.97 17.25
C ILE A 528 -22.13 -19.39 17.80
N PHE A 529 -21.59 -20.05 18.82
CA PHE A 529 -20.25 -19.77 19.34
C PHE A 529 -19.30 -20.93 19.02
N ILE A 530 -18.13 -20.60 18.52
CA ILE A 530 -17.01 -21.54 18.36
C ILE A 530 -15.81 -20.97 19.11
N PHE A 531 -15.43 -21.63 20.20
CA PHE A 531 -14.32 -21.27 21.06
C PHE A 531 -13.17 -22.24 20.85
N ASP A 532 -12.06 -21.79 20.28
CA ASP A 532 -10.89 -22.61 20.00
C ASP A 532 -9.75 -22.27 20.95
N GLU A 533 -9.59 -23.08 21.99
CA GLU A 533 -8.61 -22.92 23.09
C GLU A 533 -8.60 -21.51 23.70
N SER A 534 -9.71 -20.78 23.60
CA SER A 534 -9.85 -19.38 23.99
C SER A 534 -9.83 -19.13 25.49
N THR A 535 -9.80 -20.18 26.31
CA THR A 535 -9.73 -20.17 27.77
C THR A 535 -8.42 -20.73 28.31
N SER A 536 -7.47 -21.08 27.45
CA SER A 536 -6.23 -21.78 27.80
C SER A 536 -5.29 -21.04 28.78
N ALA A 537 -5.34 -19.70 28.83
CA ALA A 537 -4.57 -18.88 29.76
C ALA A 537 -5.30 -18.61 31.10
N LEU A 538 -6.50 -19.15 31.28
CA LEU A 538 -7.26 -19.01 32.53
C LEU A 538 -6.89 -20.14 33.50
N ASP A 539 -7.01 -19.84 34.80
CA ASP A 539 -6.99 -20.88 35.82
C ASP A 539 -8.26 -21.72 35.76
N VAL A 540 -8.17 -22.96 36.24
CA VAL A 540 -9.23 -23.97 36.12
C VAL A 540 -10.57 -23.53 36.72
N ASN A 541 -10.55 -22.83 37.87
CA ASN A 541 -11.76 -22.39 38.54
C ASN A 541 -12.44 -21.29 37.76
N THR A 542 -11.68 -20.28 37.31
CA THR A 542 -12.20 -19.16 36.51
C THR A 542 -12.75 -19.67 35.16
N GLU A 543 -12.06 -20.61 34.53
CA GLU A 543 -12.53 -21.24 33.28
C GLU A 543 -13.89 -21.94 33.48
N LYS A 544 -14.00 -22.79 34.53
CA LYS A 544 -15.22 -23.53 34.84
C LYS A 544 -16.39 -22.58 35.08
N GLU A 545 -16.21 -21.55 35.92
CA GLU A 545 -17.25 -20.59 36.20
C GLU A 545 -17.69 -19.77 34.97
N ILE A 546 -16.76 -19.38 34.10
CA ILE A 546 -17.10 -18.69 32.85
C ILE A 546 -17.90 -19.62 31.92
N MET A 547 -17.53 -20.89 31.82
CA MET A 547 -18.26 -21.86 31.02
C MET A 547 -19.67 -22.13 31.58
N GLU A 548 -19.83 -22.22 32.89
CA GLU A 548 -21.13 -22.32 33.57
C GLU A 548 -21.98 -21.08 33.28
N ASN A 549 -21.39 -19.89 33.34
CA ASN A 549 -22.07 -18.64 32.99
C ASN A 549 -22.54 -18.66 31.53
N ILE A 550 -21.67 -19.05 30.58
CA ILE A 550 -22.04 -19.17 29.16
C ILE A 550 -23.18 -20.17 28.97
N ARG A 551 -23.13 -21.33 29.65
CA ARG A 551 -24.20 -22.32 29.61
C ARG A 551 -25.54 -21.78 30.10
N LYS A 552 -25.52 -21.02 31.20
CA LYS A 552 -26.71 -20.47 31.85
C LYS A 552 -27.32 -19.29 31.08
N PHE A 553 -26.50 -18.39 30.56
CA PHE A 553 -26.97 -17.12 29.98
C PHE A 553 -27.21 -17.17 28.46
N TYR A 554 -26.69 -18.20 27.77
CA TYR A 554 -26.89 -18.41 26.34
C TYR A 554 -27.43 -19.85 26.05
N PRO A 555 -28.55 -20.28 26.67
CA PRO A 555 -29.04 -21.67 26.57
C PRO A 555 -29.44 -22.03 25.15
N ASP A 556 -29.97 -21.08 24.39
CA ASP A 556 -30.48 -21.31 23.03
C ASP A 556 -29.39 -21.26 21.94
N ALA A 557 -28.20 -20.79 22.27
CA ALA A 557 -27.10 -20.71 21.34
C ALA A 557 -26.36 -22.04 21.22
N THR A 558 -25.98 -22.44 20.02
CA THR A 558 -25.08 -23.56 19.77
C THR A 558 -23.67 -23.17 20.19
N ARG A 559 -23.07 -23.94 21.09
CA ARG A 559 -21.77 -23.62 21.71
C ARG A 559 -20.79 -24.76 21.49
N ILE A 560 -19.72 -24.46 20.80
CA ILE A 560 -18.67 -25.45 20.47
C ILE A 560 -17.39 -25.01 21.15
N PHE A 561 -16.88 -25.82 22.07
CA PHE A 561 -15.62 -25.59 22.76
C PHE A 561 -14.57 -26.60 22.31
N ILE A 562 -13.45 -26.09 21.82
CA ILE A 562 -12.26 -26.88 21.59
C ILE A 562 -11.34 -26.74 22.79
N THR A 563 -11.06 -27.85 23.45
CA THR A 563 -10.20 -27.88 24.64
C THR A 563 -9.34 -29.13 24.68
N HIS A 564 -8.19 -29.02 25.31
CA HIS A 564 -7.37 -30.19 25.66
C HIS A 564 -7.45 -30.49 27.19
N ARG A 565 -8.26 -29.74 27.94
CA ARG A 565 -8.40 -29.86 29.39
C ARG A 565 -9.57 -30.75 29.75
N GLU A 566 -9.31 -31.76 30.57
CA GLU A 566 -10.32 -32.74 30.99
C GLU A 566 -11.26 -32.23 32.10
N ASN A 567 -10.84 -31.15 32.80
CA ASN A 567 -11.55 -30.66 34.00
C ASN A 567 -12.93 -30.05 33.73
N CYS A 568 -13.25 -29.72 32.48
CA CYS A 568 -14.51 -29.09 32.09
C CYS A 568 -15.43 -30.01 31.29
N LEU A 569 -15.08 -31.31 31.12
CA LEU A 569 -15.84 -32.24 30.28
C LEU A 569 -17.27 -32.47 30.78
N GLU A 570 -17.49 -32.40 32.09
CA GLU A 570 -18.80 -32.53 32.73
C GLU A 570 -19.80 -31.43 32.35
N LEU A 571 -19.34 -30.31 31.87
CA LEU A 571 -20.18 -29.16 31.50
C LEU A 571 -20.82 -29.31 30.11
N PHE A 572 -20.27 -30.17 29.25
CA PHE A 572 -20.77 -30.40 27.90
C PHE A 572 -21.95 -31.36 27.87
N ASP A 573 -22.88 -31.10 26.95
CA ASP A 573 -23.97 -32.05 26.69
C ASP A 573 -23.44 -33.29 25.98
N ARG A 574 -22.38 -33.14 25.20
CA ARG A 574 -21.66 -34.20 24.49
C ARG A 574 -20.19 -33.82 24.27
N VAL A 575 -19.31 -34.80 24.29
CA VAL A 575 -17.89 -34.65 23.97
C VAL A 575 -17.53 -35.54 22.78
N VAL A 576 -16.73 -35.03 21.88
CA VAL A 576 -16.22 -35.70 20.69
C VAL A 576 -14.68 -35.60 20.69
N PHE A 577 -14.02 -36.70 20.39
CA PHE A 577 -12.58 -36.77 20.32
C PHE A 577 -12.09 -36.78 18.86
N ILE A 578 -11.05 -36.01 18.57
CA ILE A 578 -10.38 -36.01 17.25
C ILE A 578 -8.96 -36.52 17.43
N GLU A 579 -8.62 -37.58 16.70
CA GLU A 579 -7.27 -38.11 16.64
C GLU A 579 -6.91 -38.42 15.17
N ASN A 580 -5.70 -37.98 14.75
CA ASN A 580 -5.18 -38.15 13.39
C ASN A 580 -6.13 -37.70 12.26
N GLY A 581 -6.93 -36.65 12.52
CA GLY A 581 -7.87 -36.13 11.53
C GLY A 581 -9.19 -36.87 11.40
N GLU A 582 -9.48 -37.82 12.28
CA GLU A 582 -10.73 -38.61 12.32
C GLU A 582 -11.45 -38.38 13.65
N ILE A 583 -12.79 -38.56 13.66
CA ILE A 583 -13.63 -38.39 14.85
C ILE A 583 -13.86 -39.76 15.50
N PHE A 584 -13.62 -39.80 16.80
CA PHE A 584 -13.99 -40.93 17.69
C PHE A 584 -15.04 -40.45 18.69
N ARG A 585 -16.03 -41.29 18.93
CA ARG A 585 -17.12 -41.05 19.90
C ARG A 585 -16.73 -41.55 21.28
#